data_6fb4cc439457bc85eecde29dcd62e40e
#
_entry.id   6fb4cc439457bc85eecde29dcd62e40e
#
_cell.length_a   1.000
_cell.length_b   1.000
_cell.length_c   1.000
_cell.angle_alpha   90.00
_cell.angle_beta   90.00
_cell.angle_gamma   90.00
#
_symmetry.space_group_name_H-M   'P 1'
#
loop_
_entity.id
_entity.type
_entity.pdbx_description
1 polymer ?
#
loop_
_entity_poly.entity_id
_entity_poly.type
_entity_poly.pdbx_seq_one_letter_code
_entity_poly.pdbx_strand_id
1 'polypeptide(L)'
;MESVPFFLMESSATVVARQACEAFDDVQQRLSLGPAGEADAQRVKALHGIRRALEQAQDEIRAANQRDVEEATALVQQGKLSAQLVSRLDLFAKAGKWESMVQGVSDVASLPSPLDVCTKATRIADASPACEGRDATGTLDLYRVTCPIGVLLCIFEARPEVIVN
;
A
#
# COMPACT_ATOMS: atom_id res chain seq x y z
N MET A 1 -23.30 -27.28 -37.77
CA MET A 1 -23.51 -26.46 -36.54
C MET A 1 -22.18 -26.44 -35.82
N GLU A 2 -21.35 -25.48 -36.18
CA GLU A 2 -20.02 -25.30 -35.57
C GLU A 2 -20.20 -24.64 -34.22
N SER A 3 -19.72 -25.30 -33.17
CA SER A 3 -19.67 -24.75 -31.84
C SER A 3 -18.58 -23.65 -31.79
N VAL A 4 -19.01 -22.39 -31.71
CA VAL A 4 -18.13 -21.26 -31.42
C VAL A 4 -17.52 -21.50 -30.05
N PRO A 5 -16.16 -21.51 -29.87
CA PRO A 5 -15.54 -21.66 -28.57
C PRO A 5 -15.92 -20.44 -27.74
N PHE A 6 -16.51 -20.68 -26.58
CA PHE A 6 -16.78 -19.68 -25.56
C PHE A 6 -15.43 -19.18 -25.01
N PHE A 7 -14.89 -18.19 -25.68
CA PHE A 7 -13.72 -17.47 -25.20
C PHE A 7 -14.20 -16.69 -23.96
N LEU A 8 -13.86 -17.17 -22.78
CA LEU A 8 -14.05 -16.43 -21.53
C LEU A 8 -13.27 -15.13 -21.68
N MET A 9 -13.95 -14.03 -22.04
CA MET A 9 -13.38 -12.70 -21.91
C MET A 9 -13.11 -12.50 -20.42
N GLU A 10 -11.82 -12.50 -20.07
CA GLU A 10 -11.43 -12.17 -18.70
C GLU A 10 -12.06 -10.84 -18.29
N SER A 11 -12.68 -10.80 -17.12
CA SER A 11 -13.22 -9.54 -16.60
C SER A 11 -12.10 -8.54 -16.41
N SER A 12 -12.38 -7.26 -16.57
CA SER A 12 -11.39 -6.18 -16.32
C SER A 12 -10.79 -6.28 -14.91
N ALA A 13 -11.58 -6.71 -13.91
CA ALA A 13 -11.12 -6.95 -12.55
C ALA A 13 -10.09 -8.08 -12.46
N THR A 14 -10.28 -9.17 -13.20
CA THR A 14 -9.31 -10.29 -13.23
C THR A 14 -7.99 -9.84 -13.86
N VAL A 15 -8.05 -9.04 -14.92
CA VAL A 15 -6.85 -8.49 -15.58
C VAL A 15 -6.07 -7.60 -14.62
N VAL A 16 -6.76 -6.67 -13.93
CA VAL A 16 -6.13 -5.75 -12.97
C VAL A 16 -5.53 -6.52 -11.80
N ALA A 17 -6.23 -7.50 -11.25
CA ALA A 17 -5.71 -8.33 -10.16
C ALA A 17 -4.44 -9.10 -10.56
N ARG A 18 -4.40 -9.67 -11.75
CA ARG A 18 -3.22 -10.35 -12.27
C ARG A 18 -2.06 -9.40 -12.47
N GLN A 19 -2.28 -8.23 -13.08
CA GLN A 19 -1.24 -7.22 -13.27
C GLN A 19 -0.67 -6.75 -11.92
N ALA A 20 -1.49 -6.62 -10.89
CA ALA A 20 -1.03 -6.27 -9.55
C ALA A 20 -0.15 -7.37 -8.93
N CYS A 21 -0.50 -8.66 -9.12
CA CYS A 21 0.33 -9.78 -8.66
C CYS A 21 1.67 -9.83 -9.41
N GLU A 22 1.65 -9.70 -10.75
CA GLU A 22 2.86 -9.66 -11.58
C GLU A 22 3.78 -8.50 -11.18
N ALA A 23 3.21 -7.31 -10.93
CA ALA A 23 3.96 -6.15 -10.46
C ALA A 23 4.58 -6.38 -9.07
N PHE A 24 3.86 -7.06 -8.17
CA PHE A 24 4.40 -7.43 -6.87
C PHE A 24 5.59 -8.39 -7.00
N ASP A 25 5.47 -9.44 -7.81
CA ASP A 25 6.52 -10.43 -8.03
C ASP A 25 7.77 -9.79 -8.65
N ASP A 26 7.60 -8.91 -9.64
CA ASP A 26 8.70 -8.16 -10.26
C ASP A 26 9.42 -7.25 -9.25
N VAL A 27 8.65 -6.52 -8.43
CA VAL A 27 9.22 -5.68 -7.36
C VAL A 27 9.98 -6.53 -6.35
N GLN A 28 9.42 -7.66 -5.90
CA GLN A 28 10.09 -8.54 -4.95
C GLN A 28 11.39 -9.11 -5.53
N GLN A 29 11.38 -9.55 -6.77
CA GLN A 29 12.58 -10.06 -7.44
C GLN A 29 13.67 -8.99 -7.52
N ARG A 30 13.34 -7.77 -7.95
CA ARG A 30 14.30 -6.66 -8.06
C ARG A 30 14.88 -6.25 -6.70
N LEU A 31 14.03 -6.20 -5.66
CA LEU A 31 14.44 -5.78 -4.33
C LEU A 31 15.25 -6.85 -3.59
N SER A 32 15.03 -8.13 -3.91
CA SER A 32 15.79 -9.24 -3.32
C SER A 32 17.21 -9.39 -3.87
N LEU A 33 17.46 -8.88 -5.09
CA LEU A 33 18.75 -8.99 -5.77
C LEU A 33 19.67 -7.78 -5.49
N GLY A 34 19.15 -6.72 -4.87
CA GLY A 34 19.92 -5.51 -4.55
C GLY A 34 20.70 -5.62 -3.23
N PRO A 35 21.66 -4.72 -3.00
CA PRO A 35 22.35 -4.58 -1.73
C PRO A 35 21.40 -4.36 -0.56
N ALA A 36 21.75 -4.81 0.63
CA ALA A 36 20.98 -4.60 1.85
C ALA A 36 20.72 -3.09 2.06
N GLY A 37 19.44 -2.72 2.24
CA GLY A 37 19.00 -1.33 2.40
C GLY A 37 18.67 -0.57 1.11
N GLU A 38 19.07 -1.05 -0.06
CA GLU A 38 18.72 -0.41 -1.34
C GLU A 38 17.21 -0.47 -1.61
N ALA A 39 16.58 -1.58 -1.27
CA ALA A 39 15.14 -1.75 -1.39
C ALA A 39 14.37 -0.69 -0.60
N ASP A 40 14.79 -0.39 0.61
CA ASP A 40 14.17 0.62 1.45
C ASP A 40 14.42 2.03 0.91
N ALA A 41 15.63 2.34 0.46
CA ALA A 41 15.96 3.59 -0.18
C ALA A 41 15.11 3.85 -1.44
N GLN A 42 14.81 2.81 -2.23
CA GLN A 42 13.93 2.92 -3.40
C GLN A 42 12.48 3.19 -3.00
N ARG A 43 11.96 2.58 -1.93
CA ARG A 43 10.62 2.86 -1.39
C ARG A 43 10.51 4.30 -0.90
N VAL A 44 11.48 4.76 -0.13
CA VAL A 44 11.54 6.15 0.35
C VAL A 44 11.61 7.12 -0.82
N LYS A 45 12.42 6.83 -1.85
CA LYS A 45 12.48 7.64 -3.07
C LYS A 45 11.14 7.71 -3.80
N ALA A 46 10.40 6.59 -3.86
CA ALA A 46 9.06 6.54 -4.45
C ALA A 46 8.07 7.42 -3.66
N LEU A 47 8.06 7.34 -2.33
CA LEU A 47 7.23 8.19 -1.48
C LEU A 47 7.53 9.68 -1.68
N HIS A 48 8.79 10.07 -1.74
CA HIS A 48 9.16 11.46 -2.08
C HIS A 48 8.77 11.84 -3.51
N GLY A 49 8.73 10.88 -4.44
CA GLY A 49 8.21 11.07 -5.79
C GLY A 49 6.71 11.37 -5.79
N ILE A 50 5.93 10.59 -5.02
CA ILE A 50 4.49 10.77 -4.84
C ILE A 50 4.20 12.16 -4.23
N ARG A 51 4.91 12.53 -3.15
CA ARG A 51 4.77 13.85 -2.55
C ARG A 51 4.95 14.98 -3.56
N ARG A 52 6.05 14.94 -4.30
CA ARG A 52 6.34 15.98 -5.32
C ARG A 52 5.27 16.04 -6.41
N ALA A 53 4.79 14.89 -6.87
CA ALA A 53 3.72 14.82 -7.86
C ALA A 53 2.41 15.44 -7.34
N LEU A 54 2.04 15.18 -6.09
CA LEU A 54 0.88 15.81 -5.45
C LEU A 54 1.04 17.31 -5.34
N GLU A 55 2.21 17.80 -4.89
CA GLU A 55 2.50 19.25 -4.79
C GLU A 55 2.41 19.94 -6.14
N GLN A 56 2.91 19.31 -7.21
CA GLN A 56 2.86 19.84 -8.57
C GLN A 56 1.46 19.83 -9.18
N ALA A 57 0.64 18.83 -8.85
CA ALA A 57 -0.71 18.67 -9.37
C ALA A 57 -1.78 19.32 -8.48
N GLN A 58 -1.40 20.09 -7.46
CA GLN A 58 -2.36 20.66 -6.47
C GLN A 58 -3.51 21.43 -7.12
N ASP A 59 -3.23 22.29 -8.07
CA ASP A 59 -4.26 23.12 -8.71
C ASP A 59 -5.19 22.27 -9.58
N GLU A 60 -4.66 21.28 -10.28
CA GLU A 60 -5.46 20.33 -11.08
C GLU A 60 -6.38 19.50 -10.20
N ILE A 61 -5.84 18.96 -9.09
CA ILE A 61 -6.60 18.17 -8.11
C ILE A 61 -7.66 19.06 -7.45
N ARG A 62 -7.35 20.32 -7.12
CA ARG A 62 -8.29 21.28 -6.56
C ARG A 62 -9.46 21.52 -7.52
N ALA A 63 -9.17 21.75 -8.80
CA ALA A 63 -10.21 21.98 -9.81
C ALA A 63 -11.09 20.72 -10.03
N ALA A 64 -10.52 19.53 -9.98
CA ALA A 64 -11.26 18.28 -10.05
C ALA A 64 -12.15 18.09 -8.82
N ASN A 65 -11.59 18.26 -7.62
CA ASN A 65 -12.32 18.12 -6.36
C ASN A 65 -13.47 19.12 -6.23
N GLN A 66 -13.29 20.33 -6.72
CA GLN A 66 -14.35 21.34 -6.73
C GLN A 66 -15.54 20.88 -7.59
N ARG A 67 -15.31 20.30 -8.78
CA ARG A 67 -16.38 19.75 -9.62
C ARG A 67 -17.13 18.61 -8.91
N ASP A 68 -16.39 17.71 -8.27
CA ASP A 68 -16.99 16.60 -7.50
C ASP A 68 -17.87 17.11 -6.35
N VAL A 69 -17.44 18.16 -5.64
CA VAL A 69 -18.18 18.80 -4.56
C VAL A 69 -19.46 19.50 -5.08
N GLU A 70 -19.37 20.18 -6.23
CA GLU A 70 -20.52 20.82 -6.89
C GLU A 70 -21.57 19.80 -7.31
N GLU A 71 -21.15 18.69 -7.96
CA GLU A 71 -22.05 17.60 -8.36
C GLU A 71 -22.69 16.92 -7.14
N ALA A 72 -21.89 16.62 -6.11
CA ALA A 72 -22.38 16.01 -4.88
C ALA A 72 -23.36 16.94 -4.13
N THR A 73 -23.12 18.25 -4.13
CA THR A 73 -24.02 19.24 -3.53
C THR A 73 -25.37 19.26 -4.26
N ALA A 74 -25.38 19.19 -5.58
CA ALA A 74 -26.61 19.10 -6.36
C ALA A 74 -27.41 17.81 -6.02
N LEU A 75 -26.72 16.68 -5.77
CA LEU A 75 -27.37 15.44 -5.33
C LEU A 75 -27.94 15.55 -3.91
N VAL A 76 -27.31 16.30 -3.01
CA VAL A 76 -27.87 16.58 -1.67
C VAL A 76 -29.17 17.38 -1.78
N GLN A 77 -29.22 18.40 -2.64
CA GLN A 77 -30.42 19.18 -2.88
C GLN A 77 -31.58 18.33 -3.43
N GLN A 78 -31.27 17.29 -4.17
CA GLN A 78 -32.25 16.32 -4.69
C GLN A 78 -32.62 15.23 -3.64
N GLY A 79 -32.05 15.26 -2.44
CA GLY A 79 -32.27 14.24 -1.40
C GLY A 79 -31.63 12.87 -1.69
N LYS A 80 -30.71 12.81 -2.68
CA LYS A 80 -30.04 11.56 -3.08
C LYS A 80 -28.73 11.29 -2.35
N LEU A 81 -28.16 12.31 -1.70
CA LEU A 81 -26.89 12.21 -0.97
C LEU A 81 -26.99 12.95 0.38
N SER A 82 -26.21 12.54 1.36
CA SER A 82 -26.14 13.24 2.64
C SER A 82 -25.10 14.36 2.62
N ALA A 83 -25.38 15.47 3.31
CA ALA A 83 -24.43 16.58 3.45
C ALA A 83 -23.11 16.18 4.12
N GLN A 84 -23.14 15.16 4.99
CA GLN A 84 -21.94 14.64 5.61
C GLN A 84 -20.96 14.00 4.61
N LEU A 85 -21.47 13.37 3.55
CA LEU A 85 -20.61 12.79 2.49
C LEU A 85 -19.92 13.88 1.71
N VAL A 86 -20.62 14.98 1.39
CA VAL A 86 -20.02 16.14 0.70
C VAL A 86 -18.89 16.75 1.52
N SER A 87 -19.08 16.93 2.83
CA SER A 87 -18.04 17.51 3.69
C SER A 87 -16.79 16.62 3.80
N ARG A 88 -16.92 15.30 3.61
CA ARG A 88 -15.79 14.38 3.55
C ARG A 88 -15.07 14.39 2.22
N LEU A 89 -15.85 14.60 1.14
CA LEU A 89 -15.33 14.64 -0.22
C LEU A 89 -14.39 15.83 -0.45
N ASP A 90 -14.67 16.97 0.19
CA ASP A 90 -13.92 18.21 0.00
C ASP A 90 -12.55 18.14 0.69
N LEU A 91 -11.50 18.04 -0.14
CA LEU A 91 -10.09 18.02 0.32
C LEU A 91 -9.61 19.39 0.82
N PHE A 92 -10.27 20.46 0.41
CA PHE A 92 -9.83 21.84 0.65
C PHE A 92 -10.79 22.62 1.58
N ALA A 93 -11.82 21.95 2.12
CA ALA A 93 -12.81 22.57 3.01
C ALA A 93 -12.20 23.18 4.28
N LYS A 94 -11.12 22.58 4.78
CA LYS A 94 -10.42 23.03 5.98
C LYS A 94 -8.99 23.41 5.65
N ALA A 95 -8.56 24.56 6.14
CA ALA A 95 -7.16 24.95 6.07
C ALA A 95 -6.28 23.85 6.70
N GLY A 96 -5.20 23.49 6.02
CA GLY A 96 -4.25 22.47 6.46
C GLY A 96 -4.64 21.02 6.15
N LYS A 97 -5.85 20.71 5.63
CA LYS A 97 -6.22 19.33 5.30
C LYS A 97 -5.36 18.77 4.16
N TRP A 98 -5.16 19.55 3.11
CA TRP A 98 -4.30 19.21 1.98
C TRP A 98 -2.84 19.05 2.42
N GLU A 99 -2.34 20.04 3.14
CA GLU A 99 -0.95 20.06 3.63
C GLU A 99 -0.68 18.88 4.57
N SER A 100 -1.63 18.54 5.44
CA SER A 100 -1.54 17.39 6.34
C SER A 100 -1.50 16.07 5.57
N MET A 101 -2.29 15.91 4.51
CA MET A 101 -2.27 14.73 3.66
C MET A 101 -0.92 14.58 2.95
N VAL A 102 -0.41 15.66 2.36
CA VAL A 102 0.91 15.65 1.68
C VAL A 102 2.05 15.42 2.66
N GLN A 103 1.95 16.00 3.87
CA GLN A 103 2.93 15.78 4.95
C GLN A 103 2.91 14.33 5.42
N GLY A 104 1.73 13.68 5.50
CA GLY A 104 1.60 12.28 5.87
C GLY A 104 2.45 11.34 5.02
N VAL A 105 2.60 11.62 3.73
CA VAL A 105 3.51 10.85 2.85
C VAL A 105 4.96 10.96 3.31
N SER A 106 5.40 12.16 3.73
CA SER A 106 6.75 12.36 4.26
C SER A 106 6.96 11.71 5.62
N ASP A 107 5.94 11.75 6.46
CA ASP A 107 5.98 11.12 7.77
C ASP A 107 6.16 9.60 7.62
N VAL A 108 5.42 8.98 6.69
CA VAL A 108 5.60 7.56 6.35
C VAL A 108 7.00 7.28 5.78
N ALA A 109 7.52 8.16 4.91
CA ALA A 109 8.86 8.02 4.36
C ALA A 109 9.97 8.10 5.42
N SER A 110 9.71 8.76 6.55
CA SER A 110 10.66 8.90 7.67
C SER A 110 10.62 7.72 8.65
N LEU A 111 9.62 6.85 8.56
CA LEU A 111 9.53 5.68 9.42
C LEU A 111 10.58 4.62 9.05
N PRO A 112 11.09 3.86 10.02
CA PRO A 112 11.95 2.72 9.72
C PRO A 112 11.19 1.70 8.87
N SER A 113 11.91 0.98 8.00
CA SER A 113 11.32 -0.08 7.20
C SER A 113 10.61 -1.11 8.07
N PRO A 114 9.36 -1.45 7.80
CA PRO A 114 8.66 -2.51 8.53
C PRO A 114 8.95 -3.91 8.00
N LEU A 115 9.76 -4.04 6.94
CA LEU A 115 10.02 -5.32 6.26
C LEU A 115 11.30 -5.96 6.77
N ASP A 116 11.29 -7.29 6.84
CA ASP A 116 12.42 -8.13 7.27
C ASP A 116 12.93 -7.81 8.69
N VAL A 117 12.06 -7.23 9.52
CA VAL A 117 12.38 -6.90 10.90
C VAL A 117 12.15 -8.12 11.79
N CYS A 118 13.17 -8.55 12.49
CA CYS A 118 13.01 -9.55 13.55
C CYS A 118 12.35 -8.91 14.76
N THR A 119 11.07 -9.22 14.98
CA THR A 119 10.28 -8.67 16.08
C THR A 119 10.37 -9.49 17.37
N LYS A 120 10.83 -10.74 17.26
CA LYS A 120 11.06 -11.62 18.42
C LYS A 120 12.05 -12.72 18.04
N ALA A 121 12.99 -12.98 18.94
CA ALA A 121 13.86 -14.16 18.91
C ALA A 121 13.61 -14.96 20.19
N THR A 122 13.46 -16.27 20.06
CA THR A 122 13.23 -17.16 21.20
C THR A 122 14.11 -18.38 21.04
N ARG A 123 14.97 -18.64 22.03
CA ARG A 123 15.70 -19.90 22.10
C ARG A 123 14.78 -21.00 22.59
N ILE A 124 14.66 -22.07 21.82
CA ILE A 124 13.83 -23.24 22.13
C ILE A 124 14.67 -24.32 22.79
N ALA A 125 15.91 -24.52 22.30
CA ALA A 125 16.82 -25.45 22.87
C ALA A 125 18.27 -24.97 22.77
N ASP A 126 19.06 -25.23 23.81
CA ASP A 126 20.47 -24.93 23.82
C ASP A 126 21.26 -26.00 23.07
N ALA A 127 22.46 -25.67 22.64
CA ALA A 127 23.40 -26.60 22.06
C ALA A 127 23.70 -27.73 23.06
N SER A 128 23.68 -28.97 22.58
CA SER A 128 24.05 -30.13 23.38
C SER A 128 25.36 -30.70 22.84
N PRO A 129 26.34 -31.00 23.72
CA PRO A 129 27.57 -31.65 23.29
C PRO A 129 27.31 -33.07 22.76
N ALA A 130 28.20 -33.54 21.92
CA ALA A 130 28.18 -34.94 21.49
C ALA A 130 28.30 -35.87 22.71
N CYS A 131 27.50 -36.92 22.76
CA CYS A 131 27.56 -37.95 23.75
C CYS A 131 27.48 -39.32 23.06
N GLU A 132 27.76 -40.39 23.81
CA GLU A 132 27.80 -41.74 23.26
C GLU A 132 26.54 -42.09 22.47
N GLY A 133 26.69 -42.35 21.16
CA GLY A 133 25.57 -42.63 20.23
C GLY A 133 24.77 -41.42 19.71
N ARG A 134 25.21 -40.18 19.98
CA ARG A 134 24.60 -38.95 19.45
C ARG A 134 25.65 -37.93 19.05
N ASP A 135 25.45 -37.32 17.88
CA ASP A 135 26.22 -36.16 17.45
C ASP A 135 25.89 -34.91 18.27
N ALA A 136 26.82 -33.95 18.29
CA ALA A 136 26.56 -32.64 18.88
C ALA A 136 25.38 -31.97 18.15
N THR A 137 24.44 -31.39 18.91
CA THR A 137 23.34 -30.61 18.36
C THR A 137 23.61 -29.14 18.57
N GLY A 138 23.26 -28.34 17.57
CA GLY A 138 23.28 -26.88 17.67
C GLY A 138 22.11 -26.32 18.48
N THR A 139 22.10 -25.00 18.66
CA THR A 139 20.98 -24.30 19.24
C THR A 139 19.77 -24.30 18.28
N LEU A 140 18.57 -24.38 18.84
CA LEU A 140 17.33 -24.20 18.10
C LEU A 140 16.72 -22.84 18.47
N ASP A 141 16.77 -21.90 17.53
CA ASP A 141 16.21 -20.56 17.71
C ASP A 141 15.01 -20.35 16.79
N LEU A 142 13.97 -19.72 17.31
CA LEU A 142 12.79 -19.29 16.56
C LEU A 142 12.77 -17.77 16.40
N TYR A 143 12.67 -17.31 15.18
CA TYR A 143 12.58 -15.89 14.84
C TYR A 143 11.21 -15.54 14.27
N ARG A 144 10.60 -14.46 14.77
CA ARG A 144 9.43 -13.87 14.16
C ARG A 144 9.85 -12.67 13.32
N VAL A 145 9.73 -12.79 12.01
CA VAL A 145 10.13 -11.77 11.03
C VAL A 145 8.88 -11.22 10.33
N THR A 146 8.89 -9.93 10.06
CA THR A 146 7.83 -9.29 9.27
C THR A 146 8.04 -9.57 7.79
N CYS A 147 6.95 -9.79 7.06
CA CYS A 147 6.95 -10.04 5.62
C CYS A 147 6.01 -9.05 4.92
N PRO A 148 6.22 -8.75 3.62
CA PRO A 148 5.29 -7.94 2.86
C PRO A 148 3.93 -8.65 2.73
N ILE A 149 2.84 -7.87 2.75
CA ILE A 149 1.47 -8.40 2.55
C ILE A 149 1.26 -8.86 1.11
N GLY A 150 1.96 -8.24 0.16
CA GLY A 150 1.79 -8.49 -1.27
C GLY A 150 0.82 -7.51 -1.90
N VAL A 151 -0.22 -8.04 -2.52
CA VAL A 151 -1.27 -7.24 -3.15
C VAL A 151 -2.36 -6.91 -2.14
N LEU A 152 -2.69 -5.63 -2.01
CA LEU A 152 -3.71 -5.13 -1.10
C LEU A 152 -4.85 -4.49 -1.90
N LEU A 153 -6.09 -4.91 -1.65
CA LEU A 153 -7.28 -4.26 -2.15
C LEU A 153 -7.83 -3.31 -1.08
N CYS A 154 -7.83 -2.01 -1.37
CA CYS A 154 -8.42 -1.00 -0.51
C CYS A 154 -9.79 -0.58 -1.05
N ILE A 155 -10.83 -0.68 -0.23
CA ILE A 155 -12.19 -0.22 -0.55
C ILE A 155 -12.50 0.95 0.37
N PHE A 156 -12.82 2.10 -0.21
CA PHE A 156 -13.14 3.32 0.54
C PHE A 156 -14.26 4.12 -0.14
N GLU A 157 -14.92 4.97 0.64
CA GLU A 157 -16.04 5.79 0.21
C GLU A 157 -15.80 7.26 0.57
N ALA A 158 -16.05 8.18 -0.39
CA ALA A 158 -16.10 9.64 -0.21
C ALA A 158 -14.94 10.25 0.61
N ARG A 159 -13.74 9.66 0.52
CA ARG A 159 -12.54 10.14 1.21
C ARG A 159 -11.34 10.11 0.27
N PRO A 160 -11.19 11.13 -0.59
CA PRO A 160 -10.09 11.16 -1.57
C PRO A 160 -8.70 11.06 -0.92
N GLU A 161 -8.52 11.56 0.30
CA GLU A 161 -7.27 11.47 1.06
C GLU A 161 -6.82 10.03 1.34
N VAL A 162 -7.74 9.07 1.39
CA VAL A 162 -7.41 7.66 1.66
C VAL A 162 -6.62 7.01 0.52
N ILE A 163 -6.67 7.57 -0.70
CA ILE A 163 -5.85 7.10 -1.82
C ILE A 163 -4.36 7.39 -1.57
N VAL A 164 -4.07 8.45 -0.82
CA VAL A 164 -2.72 8.94 -0.57
C VAL A 164 -2.13 8.37 0.71
N ASN A 165 -2.93 8.24 1.74
CA ASN A 165 -2.57 7.78 3.09
C ASN A 165 -3.10 6.37 3.33
#